data_4eeba24ede1e4da8ce3e09422e5dfe44
#
_entry.id   4eeba24ede1e4da8ce3e09422e5dfe44
#
_cell.length_a   1.000
_cell.length_b   1.000
_cell.length_c   1.000
_cell.angle_alpha   90.00
_cell.angle_beta   90.00
_cell.angle_gamma   90.00
#
_symmetry.space_group_name_H-M   'P 1'
#
loop_
_entity.id
_entity.type
_entity.pdbx_description
1 polymer ?
#
loop_
_entity_poly.entity_id
_entity_poly.type
_entity_poly.pdbx_seq_one_letter_code
_entity_poly.pdbx_strand_id
1 'polypeptide(L)'
;RALGGHKRIWDAEEKENGILFTMSMKDGELGFSGNRDFSVLYELTEENGLRITYDVVSDADTILNLTNHCYFNLDGHGAGQITDHELQLFSHAYTPADAESIPNGDILRVEGTPMDFTEPHLIGERIDADFDQLKMAGGYDHNWVLDNYTGQVRKIAVVKSSDKSRIMEVYTDLPGVQFYSGNSRDLEAAKDGKTYGYRAGLALETQFYPDTPNKPQFPSSVFGPDRPYHTVTEYRFV
;
A
#
# COMPACT_ATOMS: atom_id res chain seq x y z
N ARG A 1 18.60 14.80 -11.37
CA ARG A 1 18.02 14.19 -10.16
C ARG A 1 18.30 12.69 -10.19
N ALA A 2 18.80 12.12 -9.09
CA ALA A 2 18.94 10.68 -8.97
C ALA A 2 17.56 10.01 -9.13
N LEU A 3 17.51 8.88 -9.86
CA LEU A 3 16.27 8.16 -10.11
C LEU A 3 15.94 7.27 -8.92
N GLY A 4 14.74 7.41 -8.37
CA GLY A 4 14.19 6.45 -7.39
C GLY A 4 14.07 5.04 -7.96
N GLY A 5 13.98 4.03 -7.09
CA GLY A 5 13.95 2.62 -7.48
C GLY A 5 12.88 2.27 -8.53
N HIS A 6 11.72 2.94 -8.47
CA HIS A 6 10.60 2.78 -9.42
C HIS A 6 10.89 3.28 -10.85
N LYS A 7 12.00 4.02 -11.04
CA LYS A 7 12.43 4.56 -12.35
C LYS A 7 13.73 3.96 -12.83
N ARG A 8 14.26 2.96 -12.12
CA ARG A 8 15.47 2.24 -12.53
C ARG A 8 15.12 0.98 -13.30
N ILE A 9 16.08 0.52 -14.08
CA ILE A 9 16.02 -0.80 -14.70
C ILE A 9 16.44 -1.81 -13.61
N TRP A 10 15.61 -2.84 -13.44
CA TRP A 10 15.88 -3.97 -12.58
C TRP A 10 16.29 -5.16 -13.42
N ASP A 11 17.19 -5.97 -12.90
CA ASP A 11 17.41 -7.31 -13.45
C ASP A 11 16.20 -8.19 -13.15
N ALA A 12 15.77 -9.03 -14.10
CA ALA A 12 14.63 -9.89 -13.96
C ALA A 12 15.02 -11.35 -14.24
N GLU A 13 14.62 -12.24 -13.33
CA GLU A 13 14.83 -13.68 -13.45
C GLU A 13 13.48 -14.40 -13.32
N GLU A 14 13.18 -15.24 -14.30
CA GLU A 14 11.98 -16.09 -14.29
C GLU A 14 12.12 -17.20 -13.23
N LYS A 15 11.09 -17.38 -12.41
CA LYS A 15 10.97 -18.45 -11.42
C LYS A 15 9.80 -19.36 -11.81
N GLU A 16 9.67 -20.53 -11.19
CA GLU A 16 8.63 -21.52 -11.54
C GLU A 16 7.22 -20.91 -11.55
N ASN A 17 6.87 -20.11 -10.54
CA ASN A 17 5.55 -19.49 -10.42
C ASN A 17 5.63 -17.95 -10.33
N GLY A 18 6.70 -17.32 -10.84
CA GLY A 18 6.86 -15.89 -10.63
C GLY A 18 8.07 -15.27 -11.32
N ILE A 19 8.38 -14.05 -10.92
CA ILE A 19 9.50 -13.27 -11.42
C ILE A 19 10.22 -12.62 -10.23
N LEU A 20 11.53 -12.83 -10.15
CA LEU A 20 12.41 -12.15 -9.21
C LEU A 20 13.03 -10.92 -9.87
N PHE A 21 12.82 -9.75 -9.27
CA PHE A 21 13.48 -8.52 -9.66
C PHE A 21 14.58 -8.17 -8.66
N THR A 22 15.77 -7.79 -9.15
CA THR A 22 16.90 -7.41 -8.31
C THR A 22 17.53 -6.11 -8.79
N MET A 23 18.04 -5.32 -7.85
CA MET A 23 18.89 -4.16 -8.11
C MET A 23 19.74 -3.83 -6.90
N SER A 24 20.80 -3.05 -7.11
CA SER A 24 21.66 -2.53 -6.03
C SER A 24 21.67 -1.00 -6.03
N MET A 25 21.81 -0.42 -4.85
CA MET A 25 22.10 1.00 -4.63
C MET A 25 23.33 1.16 -3.76
N LYS A 26 24.16 2.13 -4.09
CA LYS A 26 25.39 2.43 -3.35
C LYS A 26 25.11 3.28 -2.11
N ASP A 27 26.03 3.25 -1.16
CA ASP A 27 26.03 4.14 -0.01
C ASP A 27 25.88 5.61 -0.44
N GLY A 28 25.03 6.35 0.25
CA GLY A 28 24.71 7.76 -0.03
C GLY A 28 23.76 8.00 -1.19
N GLU A 29 23.42 7.00 -2.00
CA GLU A 29 22.44 7.19 -3.08
C GLU A 29 21.07 7.59 -2.53
N LEU A 30 20.50 8.65 -3.09
CA LEU A 30 19.22 9.27 -2.67
C LEU A 30 19.24 9.76 -1.20
N GLY A 31 20.43 9.90 -0.59
CA GLY A 31 20.59 10.32 0.80
C GLY A 31 20.48 9.19 1.82
N PHE A 32 20.39 7.93 1.39
CA PHE A 32 20.29 6.77 2.27
C PHE A 32 21.65 6.12 2.52
N SER A 33 21.90 5.70 3.78
CA SER A 33 23.13 5.03 4.19
C SER A 33 23.20 3.60 3.68
N GLY A 34 24.41 3.11 3.53
CA GLY A 34 24.75 1.71 3.23
C GLY A 34 24.61 1.33 1.76
N ASN A 35 25.41 0.35 1.35
CA ASN A 35 25.18 -0.39 0.12
C ASN A 35 23.98 -1.32 0.33
N ARG A 36 23.01 -1.27 -0.57
CA ARG A 36 21.73 -1.98 -0.43
C ARG A 36 21.46 -2.83 -1.66
N ASP A 37 21.26 -4.11 -1.42
CA ASP A 37 20.85 -5.07 -2.44
C ASP A 37 19.37 -5.39 -2.23
N PHE A 38 18.57 -5.06 -3.24
CA PHE A 38 17.12 -5.24 -3.25
C PHE A 38 16.74 -6.46 -4.06
N SER A 39 15.83 -7.26 -3.53
CA SER A 39 15.13 -8.26 -4.29
C SER A 39 13.62 -8.21 -4.03
N VAL A 40 12.83 -8.30 -5.09
CA VAL A 40 11.37 -8.30 -5.04
C VAL A 40 10.86 -9.47 -5.87
N LEU A 41 10.24 -10.42 -5.21
CA LEU A 41 9.68 -11.62 -5.84
C LEU A 41 8.17 -11.48 -5.98
N TYR A 42 7.69 -11.52 -7.21
CA TYR A 42 6.27 -11.63 -7.54
C TYR A 42 5.94 -13.09 -7.85
N GLU A 43 5.00 -13.67 -7.10
CA GLU A 43 4.60 -15.07 -7.22
C GLU A 43 3.08 -15.21 -7.36
N LEU A 44 2.65 -16.12 -8.22
CA LEU A 44 1.28 -16.61 -8.22
C LEU A 44 1.17 -17.80 -7.26
N THR A 45 0.27 -17.71 -6.29
CA THR A 45 0.07 -18.76 -5.30
C THR A 45 -1.04 -19.73 -5.72
N GLU A 46 -1.05 -20.93 -5.12
CA GLU A 46 -2.09 -21.95 -5.39
C GLU A 46 -3.49 -21.50 -4.92
N GLU A 47 -3.55 -20.52 -4.00
CA GLU A 47 -4.79 -19.93 -3.52
C GLU A 47 -5.28 -18.73 -4.34
N ASN A 48 -4.94 -18.65 -5.64
CA ASN A 48 -5.26 -17.54 -6.53
C ASN A 48 -4.73 -16.18 -6.01
N GLY A 49 -3.58 -16.19 -5.37
CA GLY A 49 -2.94 -15.00 -4.84
C GLY A 49 -1.84 -14.48 -5.73
N LEU A 50 -1.66 -13.16 -5.74
CA LEU A 50 -0.43 -12.50 -6.14
C LEU A 50 0.32 -12.12 -4.87
N ARG A 51 1.41 -12.86 -4.58
CA ARG A 51 2.30 -12.57 -3.44
C ARG A 51 3.50 -11.78 -3.90
N ILE A 52 3.84 -10.75 -3.14
CA ILE A 52 5.02 -9.91 -3.37
C ILE A 52 5.86 -10.00 -2.10
N THR A 53 7.07 -10.53 -2.24
CA THR A 53 8.05 -10.63 -1.15
C THR A 53 9.17 -9.62 -1.42
N TYR A 54 9.46 -8.80 -0.42
CA TYR A 54 10.51 -7.78 -0.49
C TYR A 54 11.62 -8.15 0.47
N ASP A 55 12.84 -8.26 -0.04
CA ASP A 55 14.04 -8.48 0.73
C ASP A 55 15.07 -7.40 0.43
N VAL A 56 15.70 -6.83 1.46
CA VAL A 56 16.82 -5.92 1.30
C VAL A 56 17.91 -6.25 2.31
N VAL A 57 19.11 -6.40 1.81
CA VAL A 57 20.31 -6.49 2.62
C VAL A 57 21.06 -5.18 2.53
N SER A 58 21.45 -4.61 3.69
CA SER A 58 22.24 -3.39 3.78
C SER A 58 23.46 -3.63 4.66
N ASP A 59 24.61 -3.05 4.29
CA ASP A 59 25.85 -3.13 5.09
C ASP A 59 25.92 -2.04 6.18
N ALA A 60 24.92 -1.17 6.28
CA ALA A 60 24.77 -0.18 7.34
C ALA A 60 23.28 0.04 7.66
N ASP A 61 23.01 0.62 8.83
CA ASP A 61 21.65 1.02 9.20
C ASP A 61 21.12 2.05 8.21
N THR A 62 19.91 1.81 7.72
CA THR A 62 19.25 2.63 6.72
C THR A 62 17.75 2.58 6.89
N ILE A 63 17.02 3.50 6.27
CA ILE A 63 15.56 3.54 6.28
C ILE A 63 15.05 2.75 5.07
N LEU A 64 14.19 1.75 5.33
CA LEU A 64 13.55 0.94 4.29
C LEU A 64 12.04 0.86 4.56
N ASN A 65 11.27 1.19 3.53
CA ASN A 65 9.82 1.08 3.56
C ASN A 65 9.33 0.86 2.12
N LEU A 66 9.39 -0.39 1.68
CA LEU A 66 8.99 -0.77 0.33
C LEU A 66 7.51 -1.10 0.30
N THR A 67 6.86 -0.68 -0.76
CA THR A 67 5.46 -1.00 -1.04
C THR A 67 5.27 -1.17 -2.55
N ASN A 68 4.06 -1.52 -2.96
CA ASN A 68 3.62 -1.48 -4.34
C ASN A 68 2.40 -0.56 -4.46
N HIS A 69 2.20 0.01 -5.63
CA HIS A 69 1.08 0.91 -5.90
C HIS A 69 0.19 0.33 -7.01
N CYS A 70 -0.21 -0.93 -6.84
CA CYS A 70 -1.19 -1.55 -7.74
C CYS A 70 -2.54 -0.86 -7.59
N TYR A 71 -3.15 -0.48 -8.72
CA TYR A 71 -4.53 0.00 -8.75
C TYR A 71 -5.46 -1.15 -9.06
N PHE A 72 -6.49 -1.31 -8.24
CA PHE A 72 -7.52 -2.34 -8.40
C PHE A 72 -8.87 -1.74 -8.75
N ASN A 73 -9.57 -2.36 -9.68
CA ASN A 73 -10.99 -2.20 -9.91
C ASN A 73 -11.57 -3.59 -10.18
N LEU A 74 -12.30 -4.14 -9.21
CA LEU A 74 -12.79 -5.51 -9.29
C LEU A 74 -13.97 -5.69 -10.27
N ASP A 75 -14.56 -4.59 -10.74
CA ASP A 75 -15.54 -4.62 -11.83
C ASP A 75 -14.87 -4.72 -13.21
N GLY A 76 -13.55 -4.52 -13.26
CA GLY A 76 -12.72 -4.60 -14.46
C GLY A 76 -12.07 -3.26 -14.80
N HIS A 77 -10.95 -3.31 -15.53
CA HIS A 77 -10.27 -2.10 -15.96
C HIS A 77 -11.17 -1.29 -16.90
N GLY A 78 -11.27 0.01 -16.69
CA GLY A 78 -12.16 0.88 -17.47
C GLY A 78 -13.64 0.71 -17.17
N ALA A 79 -14.02 0.03 -16.07
CA ALA A 79 -15.42 -0.13 -15.64
C ALA A 79 -16.01 1.12 -14.96
N GLY A 80 -15.21 2.16 -14.72
CA GLY A 80 -15.65 3.38 -14.05
C GLY A 80 -15.13 3.47 -12.62
N GLN A 81 -15.91 4.10 -11.74
CA GLN A 81 -15.47 4.38 -10.36
C GLN A 81 -15.58 3.17 -9.44
N ILE A 82 -14.71 3.14 -8.42
CA ILE A 82 -14.71 2.09 -7.38
C ILE A 82 -15.60 2.46 -6.17
N THR A 83 -16.41 3.49 -6.28
CA THR A 83 -17.25 3.99 -5.18
C THR A 83 -18.29 3.00 -4.70
N ASP A 84 -18.71 2.08 -5.57
CA ASP A 84 -19.68 1.01 -5.25
C ASP A 84 -18.98 -0.30 -4.79
N HIS A 85 -17.66 -0.32 -4.73
CA HIS A 85 -16.93 -1.41 -4.09
C HIS A 85 -17.12 -1.36 -2.57
N GLU A 86 -17.24 -2.53 -1.95
CA GLU A 86 -17.28 -2.66 -0.49
C GLU A 86 -15.85 -2.89 0.02
N LEU A 87 -15.44 -2.13 1.03
CA LEU A 87 -14.16 -2.26 1.71
C LEU A 87 -14.38 -2.56 3.18
N GLN A 88 -13.58 -3.49 3.72
CA GLN A 88 -13.37 -3.72 5.15
C GLN A 88 -11.89 -3.65 5.45
N LEU A 89 -11.51 -2.95 6.52
CA LEU A 89 -10.13 -2.88 7.03
C LEU A 89 -10.11 -3.40 8.48
N PHE A 90 -9.22 -4.34 8.77
CA PHE A 90 -8.99 -4.82 10.14
C PHE A 90 -8.09 -3.83 10.88
N SER A 91 -8.65 -2.69 11.19
CA SER A 91 -7.97 -1.54 11.79
C SER A 91 -8.95 -0.66 12.55
N HIS A 92 -8.62 -0.32 13.79
CA HIS A 92 -9.41 0.58 14.64
C HIS A 92 -8.81 1.98 14.76
N ALA A 93 -7.73 2.27 14.03
CA ALA A 93 -7.06 3.55 14.10
C ALA A 93 -6.40 3.92 12.77
N TYR A 94 -6.12 5.21 12.59
CA TYR A 94 -5.39 5.75 11.44
C TYR A 94 -4.43 6.85 11.89
N THR A 95 -3.47 7.21 11.05
CA THR A 95 -2.58 8.34 11.28
C THR A 95 -3.12 9.55 10.51
N PRO A 96 -3.58 10.62 11.20
CA PRO A 96 -4.01 11.83 10.50
C PRO A 96 -2.83 12.52 9.84
N ALA A 97 -3.07 13.12 8.69
CA ALA A 97 -2.07 13.82 7.90
C ALA A 97 -2.40 15.32 7.79
N ASP A 98 -1.38 16.11 7.50
CA ASP A 98 -1.52 17.53 7.17
C ASP A 98 -1.85 17.73 5.67
N ALA A 99 -1.89 18.99 5.23
CA ALA A 99 -2.20 19.35 3.84
C ALA A 99 -1.13 18.89 2.83
N GLU A 100 0.05 18.48 3.29
CA GLU A 100 1.13 17.90 2.49
C GLU A 100 1.11 16.35 2.52
N SER A 101 0.05 15.77 3.11
CA SER A 101 -0.12 14.32 3.31
C SER A 101 0.93 13.70 4.24
N ILE A 102 1.51 14.49 5.15
CA ILE A 102 2.50 14.02 6.13
C ILE A 102 1.80 13.79 7.48
N PRO A 103 1.92 12.60 8.08
CA PRO A 103 1.36 12.34 9.42
C PRO A 103 1.94 13.28 10.48
N ASN A 104 1.07 13.83 11.33
CA ASN A 104 1.48 14.71 12.44
C ASN A 104 2.08 13.94 13.62
N GLY A 105 1.96 12.62 13.65
CA GLY A 105 2.46 11.73 14.72
C GLY A 105 1.38 11.19 15.64
N ASP A 106 0.14 11.64 15.50
CA ASP A 106 -1.00 11.10 16.23
C ASP A 106 -1.47 9.77 15.63
N ILE A 107 -2.12 8.97 16.46
CA ILE A 107 -2.88 7.79 16.08
C ILE A 107 -4.29 7.99 16.62
N LEU A 108 -5.25 8.17 15.72
CA LEU A 108 -6.64 8.46 16.07
C LEU A 108 -7.53 7.25 15.79
N ARG A 109 -8.54 7.06 16.64
CA ARG A 109 -9.54 6.00 16.41
C ARG A 109 -10.43 6.34 15.22
N VAL A 110 -10.81 5.30 14.47
CA VAL A 110 -11.72 5.43 13.33
C VAL A 110 -13.19 5.51 13.75
N GLU A 111 -13.53 4.97 14.93
CA GLU A 111 -14.91 4.86 15.43
C GLU A 111 -15.64 6.20 15.40
N GLY A 112 -16.85 6.20 14.81
CA GLY A 112 -17.69 7.39 14.68
C GLY A 112 -17.21 8.41 13.65
N THR A 113 -16.23 8.06 12.82
CA THR A 113 -15.70 8.90 11.73
C THR A 113 -15.93 8.26 10.36
N PRO A 114 -15.82 9.02 9.25
CA PRO A 114 -15.84 8.44 7.90
C PRO A 114 -14.70 7.46 7.61
N MET A 115 -13.66 7.44 8.45
CA MET A 115 -12.50 6.54 8.34
C MET A 115 -12.80 5.13 8.86
N ASP A 116 -13.99 4.87 9.41
CA ASP A 116 -14.35 3.58 10.01
C ASP A 116 -14.75 2.56 8.94
N PHE A 117 -13.83 1.65 8.64
CA PHE A 117 -14.03 0.46 7.80
C PHE A 117 -13.88 -0.83 8.59
N THR A 118 -14.06 -0.80 9.91
CA THR A 118 -14.03 -2.01 10.77
C THR A 118 -15.09 -3.02 10.35
N GLU A 119 -16.25 -2.53 9.93
CA GLU A 119 -17.28 -3.30 9.22
C GLU A 119 -17.26 -2.95 7.72
N PRO A 120 -17.78 -3.84 6.84
CA PRO A 120 -17.84 -3.57 5.41
C PRO A 120 -18.71 -2.34 5.07
N HIS A 121 -18.14 -1.39 4.34
CA HIS A 121 -18.84 -0.20 3.83
C HIS A 121 -18.53 0.04 2.35
N LEU A 122 -19.48 0.60 1.63
CA LEU A 122 -19.21 1.11 0.28
C LEU A 122 -18.20 2.26 0.36
N ILE A 123 -17.19 2.24 -0.51
CA ILE A 123 -16.15 3.27 -0.54
C ILE A 123 -16.77 4.65 -0.73
N GLY A 124 -17.77 4.76 -1.62
CA GLY A 124 -18.45 6.02 -1.92
C GLY A 124 -19.41 6.53 -0.84
N GLU A 125 -19.78 5.69 0.13
CA GLU A 125 -20.80 6.02 1.14
C GLU A 125 -20.48 7.28 1.94
N ARG A 126 -19.20 7.46 2.29
CA ARG A 126 -18.73 8.54 3.16
C ARG A 126 -17.53 9.31 2.62
N ILE A 127 -17.09 9.01 1.40
CA ILE A 127 -15.86 9.58 0.82
C ILE A 127 -15.90 11.11 0.68
N ASP A 128 -17.09 11.68 0.53
CA ASP A 128 -17.32 13.12 0.39
C ASP A 128 -17.91 13.76 1.67
N ALA A 129 -17.78 13.07 2.83
CA ALA A 129 -18.25 13.59 4.10
C ALA A 129 -17.54 14.90 4.49
N ASP A 130 -18.24 15.72 5.28
CA ASP A 130 -17.69 16.95 5.86
C ASP A 130 -16.67 16.61 6.97
N PHE A 131 -15.51 16.12 6.57
CA PHE A 131 -14.42 15.68 7.44
C PHE A 131 -13.09 16.19 6.90
N ASP A 132 -12.33 16.89 7.71
CA ASP A 132 -11.16 17.65 7.25
C ASP A 132 -10.12 16.79 6.54
N GLN A 133 -9.87 15.57 7.01
CA GLN A 133 -8.92 14.65 6.38
C GLN A 133 -9.35 14.29 4.95
N LEU A 134 -10.63 14.00 4.73
CA LEU A 134 -11.15 13.69 3.40
C LEU A 134 -11.14 14.91 2.47
N LYS A 135 -11.43 16.09 2.99
CA LYS A 135 -11.37 17.34 2.21
C LYS A 135 -9.95 17.66 1.74
N MET A 136 -8.95 17.50 2.61
CA MET A 136 -7.56 17.76 2.29
C MET A 136 -7.02 16.81 1.20
N ALA A 137 -7.38 15.53 1.29
CA ALA A 137 -6.92 14.51 0.35
C ALA A 137 -7.81 14.36 -0.91
N GLY A 138 -8.99 15.00 -0.93
CA GLY A 138 -9.98 14.82 -2.00
C GLY A 138 -10.67 13.45 -1.99
N GLY A 139 -10.61 12.76 -0.87
CA GLY A 139 -11.07 11.39 -0.64
C GLY A 139 -10.18 10.64 0.35
N TYR A 140 -10.14 9.33 0.25
CA TYR A 140 -9.22 8.54 1.09
C TYR A 140 -7.81 8.55 0.49
N ASP A 141 -6.83 8.92 1.30
CA ASP A 141 -5.39 8.83 1.05
C ASP A 141 -4.65 8.87 2.40
N HIS A 142 -4.87 7.85 3.21
CA HIS A 142 -4.39 7.83 4.59
C HIS A 142 -3.82 6.46 4.95
N ASN A 143 -3.00 6.43 5.98
CA ASN A 143 -2.48 5.20 6.56
C ASN A 143 -3.38 4.71 7.69
N TRP A 144 -3.90 3.49 7.58
CA TRP A 144 -4.57 2.76 8.66
C TRP A 144 -3.57 1.95 9.46
N VAL A 145 -3.71 2.05 10.79
CA VAL A 145 -2.94 1.28 11.77
C VAL A 145 -3.56 -0.11 11.89
N LEU A 146 -2.87 -1.10 11.35
CA LEU A 146 -3.41 -2.47 11.28
C LEU A 146 -3.41 -3.15 12.64
N ASP A 147 -4.54 -3.78 12.97
CA ASP A 147 -4.69 -4.53 14.21
C ASP A 147 -3.76 -5.75 14.26
N ASN A 148 -3.45 -6.18 15.49
CA ASN A 148 -2.70 -7.41 15.76
C ASN A 148 -1.33 -7.47 15.06
N TYR A 149 -0.64 -6.35 14.95
CA TYR A 149 0.70 -6.32 14.39
C TYR A 149 1.69 -7.06 15.29
N THR A 150 2.25 -8.15 14.77
CA THR A 150 3.27 -8.98 15.43
C THR A 150 4.48 -9.28 14.52
N GLY A 151 4.49 -8.72 13.30
CA GLY A 151 5.44 -9.10 12.26
C GLY A 151 5.13 -10.44 11.59
N GLN A 152 3.94 -11.00 11.81
CA GLN A 152 3.45 -12.19 11.13
C GLN A 152 2.41 -11.83 10.07
N VAL A 153 2.41 -12.56 8.96
CA VAL A 153 1.44 -12.38 7.87
C VAL A 153 0.03 -12.68 8.40
N ARG A 154 -0.89 -11.74 8.17
CA ARG A 154 -2.30 -11.86 8.54
C ARG A 154 -3.18 -11.15 7.53
N LYS A 155 -4.45 -11.53 7.47
CA LYS A 155 -5.46 -10.81 6.68
C LYS A 155 -5.70 -9.43 7.28
N ILE A 156 -5.66 -8.40 6.44
CA ILE A 156 -5.77 -7.00 6.87
C ILE A 156 -6.88 -6.24 6.17
N ALA A 157 -7.37 -6.73 5.04
CA ALA A 157 -8.44 -6.09 4.29
C ALA A 157 -9.24 -7.09 3.46
N VAL A 158 -10.47 -6.72 3.16
CA VAL A 158 -11.34 -7.39 2.19
C VAL A 158 -11.97 -6.32 1.29
N VAL A 159 -11.86 -6.50 -0.03
CA VAL A 159 -12.53 -5.66 -1.03
C VAL A 159 -13.47 -6.54 -1.85
N LYS A 160 -14.69 -6.07 -2.08
CA LYS A 160 -15.64 -6.75 -2.98
C LYS A 160 -16.03 -5.84 -4.13
N SER A 161 -16.21 -6.42 -5.31
CA SER A 161 -16.79 -5.74 -6.48
C SER A 161 -18.19 -5.19 -6.18
N SER A 162 -18.71 -4.29 -7.03
CA SER A 162 -20.02 -3.69 -6.86
C SER A 162 -21.15 -4.74 -6.80
N ASP A 163 -21.04 -5.80 -7.58
CA ASP A 163 -21.98 -6.93 -7.61
C ASP A 163 -21.65 -8.04 -6.58
N LYS A 164 -20.55 -7.86 -5.80
CA LYS A 164 -20.02 -8.80 -4.79
C LYS A 164 -19.60 -10.17 -5.34
N SER A 165 -19.47 -10.30 -6.65
CA SER A 165 -19.07 -11.57 -7.31
C SER A 165 -17.57 -11.81 -7.28
N ARG A 166 -16.76 -10.77 -7.07
CA ARG A 166 -15.29 -10.86 -6.96
C ARG A 166 -14.87 -10.29 -5.64
N ILE A 167 -14.04 -11.04 -4.95
CA ILE A 167 -13.53 -10.68 -3.63
C ILE A 167 -12.02 -10.71 -3.69
N MET A 168 -11.38 -9.68 -3.15
CA MET A 168 -9.95 -9.62 -2.94
C MET A 168 -9.67 -9.50 -1.45
N GLU A 169 -8.95 -10.46 -0.90
CA GLU A 169 -8.40 -10.41 0.45
C GLU A 169 -6.94 -9.94 0.39
N VAL A 170 -6.54 -9.09 1.33
CA VAL A 170 -5.18 -8.59 1.44
C VAL A 170 -4.52 -9.10 2.70
N TYR A 171 -3.31 -9.59 2.58
CA TYR A 171 -2.50 -10.13 3.67
C TYR A 171 -1.14 -9.43 3.72
N THR A 172 -0.62 -9.21 4.93
CA THR A 172 0.73 -8.65 5.13
C THR A 172 1.24 -8.90 6.54
N ASP A 173 2.55 -8.85 6.71
CA ASP A 173 3.26 -8.78 7.98
C ASP A 173 3.56 -7.35 8.45
N LEU A 174 3.21 -6.35 7.67
CA LEU A 174 3.47 -4.92 7.93
C LEU A 174 2.46 -4.29 8.90
N PRO A 175 2.85 -3.18 9.59
CA PRO A 175 2.03 -2.55 10.62
C PRO A 175 0.91 -1.64 10.08
N GLY A 176 0.99 -1.21 8.83
CA GLY A 176 0.06 -0.23 8.25
C GLY A 176 -0.32 -0.53 6.82
N VAL A 177 -1.38 0.11 6.37
CA VAL A 177 -1.81 0.12 4.97
C VAL A 177 -2.28 1.52 4.58
N GLN A 178 -1.72 2.06 3.52
CA GLN A 178 -2.29 3.24 2.85
C GLN A 178 -3.46 2.79 2.00
N PHE A 179 -4.62 3.34 2.27
CA PHE A 179 -5.76 3.21 1.37
C PHE A 179 -5.90 4.50 0.57
N TYR A 180 -5.77 4.39 -0.75
CA TYR A 180 -5.91 5.47 -1.70
C TYR A 180 -7.08 5.19 -2.65
N SER A 181 -8.01 6.13 -2.76
CA SER A 181 -9.24 5.97 -3.54
C SER A 181 -9.17 6.55 -4.96
N GLY A 182 -7.96 6.80 -5.48
CA GLY A 182 -7.80 7.29 -6.85
C GLY A 182 -8.25 8.73 -7.06
N ASN A 183 -7.90 9.64 -6.17
CA ASN A 183 -8.37 11.02 -6.11
C ASN A 183 -7.71 11.97 -7.15
N SER A 184 -6.85 11.46 -8.00
CA SER A 184 -6.21 12.23 -9.06
C SER A 184 -7.06 12.29 -10.34
N ARG A 185 -6.69 13.25 -11.19
CA ARG A 185 -7.37 13.48 -12.47
C ARG A 185 -7.09 12.36 -13.48
N ASP A 186 -7.89 12.34 -14.51
CA ASP A 186 -7.93 11.33 -15.57
C ASP A 186 -6.57 11.01 -16.18
N LEU A 187 -6.29 9.72 -16.36
CA LEU A 187 -5.25 9.19 -17.24
C LEU A 187 -5.88 8.87 -18.59
N GLU A 188 -5.63 9.73 -19.57
CA GLU A 188 -6.05 9.50 -20.95
C GLU A 188 -5.12 8.50 -21.65
N ALA A 189 -5.67 7.80 -22.65
CA ALA A 189 -4.94 6.83 -23.48
C ALA A 189 -4.23 5.71 -22.69
N ALA A 190 -4.93 5.17 -21.71
CA ALA A 190 -4.48 4.03 -20.93
C ALA A 190 -4.62 2.70 -21.71
N LYS A 191 -4.40 1.57 -21.04
CA LYS A 191 -4.50 0.23 -21.61
C LYS A 191 -5.79 0.04 -22.40
N ASP A 192 -5.70 -0.59 -23.57
CA ASP A 192 -6.81 -0.87 -24.50
C ASP A 192 -7.60 0.39 -24.93
N GLY A 193 -6.94 1.55 -24.94
CA GLY A 193 -7.55 2.82 -25.32
C GLY A 193 -8.62 3.33 -24.33
N LYS A 194 -8.59 2.82 -23.09
CA LYS A 194 -9.49 3.27 -22.02
C LYS A 194 -8.96 4.54 -21.37
N THR A 195 -9.86 5.27 -20.74
CA THR A 195 -9.54 6.37 -19.83
C THR A 195 -9.78 5.88 -18.40
N TYR A 196 -8.80 6.09 -17.50
CA TYR A 196 -8.99 5.87 -16.08
C TYR A 196 -9.25 7.23 -15.43
N GLY A 197 -10.51 7.46 -15.10
CA GLY A 197 -10.98 8.71 -14.52
C GLY A 197 -10.77 8.78 -13.01
N TYR A 198 -11.23 9.88 -12.46
CA TYR A 198 -11.30 10.11 -11.03
C TYR A 198 -12.00 8.95 -10.31
N ARG A 199 -11.36 8.40 -9.29
CA ARG A 199 -11.85 7.24 -8.51
C ARG A 199 -12.05 5.95 -9.34
N ALA A 200 -11.29 5.78 -10.42
CA ALA A 200 -11.41 4.59 -11.29
C ALA A 200 -10.62 3.37 -10.79
N GLY A 201 -9.87 3.51 -9.71
CA GLY A 201 -9.12 2.43 -9.07
C GLY A 201 -8.78 2.78 -7.64
N LEU A 202 -8.61 1.76 -6.82
CA LEU A 202 -8.13 1.88 -5.44
C LEU A 202 -6.74 1.26 -5.29
N ALA A 203 -5.92 1.78 -4.38
CA ALA A 203 -4.67 1.17 -3.97
C ALA A 203 -4.71 0.81 -2.48
N LEU A 204 -4.13 -0.34 -2.14
CA LEU A 204 -3.88 -0.78 -0.77
C LEU A 204 -2.39 -1.06 -0.63
N GLU A 205 -1.66 -0.08 -0.11
CA GLU A 205 -0.20 -0.07 -0.04
C GLU A 205 0.23 -0.41 1.37
N THR A 206 0.64 -1.65 1.57
CA THR A 206 1.12 -2.12 2.88
C THR A 206 2.48 -1.50 3.18
N GLN A 207 2.70 -1.04 4.41
CA GLN A 207 3.86 -0.20 4.74
C GLN A 207 4.13 -0.09 6.23
N PHE A 208 5.32 0.41 6.59
CA PHE A 208 5.50 1.16 7.81
C PHE A 208 4.85 2.54 7.63
N TYR A 209 4.39 3.16 8.74
CA TYR A 209 3.65 4.41 8.62
C TYR A 209 4.50 5.50 7.95
N PRO A 210 3.90 6.36 7.13
CA PRO A 210 4.63 7.48 6.52
C PRO A 210 5.30 8.34 7.59
N ASP A 211 6.44 8.92 7.26
CA ASP A 211 7.27 9.76 8.14
C ASP A 211 7.75 9.08 9.45
N THR A 212 7.72 7.75 9.51
CA THR A 212 8.21 6.96 10.67
C THR A 212 9.60 7.39 11.17
N PRO A 213 10.60 7.74 10.32
CA PRO A 213 11.91 8.16 10.81
C PRO A 213 11.88 9.39 11.72
N ASN A 214 10.88 10.25 11.56
CA ASN A 214 10.70 11.47 12.35
C ASN A 214 9.67 11.32 13.48
N LYS A 215 9.12 10.11 13.65
CA LYS A 215 8.06 9.81 14.62
C LYS A 215 8.46 8.61 15.48
N PRO A 216 9.22 8.83 16.58
CA PRO A 216 9.77 7.73 17.39
C PRO A 216 8.71 6.85 18.06
N GLN A 217 7.46 7.30 18.13
CA GLN A 217 6.32 6.52 18.61
C GLN A 217 5.77 5.53 17.58
N PHE A 218 6.15 5.65 16.30
CA PHE A 218 5.75 4.73 15.24
C PHE A 218 6.69 3.51 15.18
N PRO A 219 6.24 2.37 14.63
CA PRO A 219 7.12 1.22 14.39
C PRO A 219 8.32 1.60 13.53
N SER A 220 9.53 1.31 14.00
CA SER A 220 10.77 1.71 13.31
C SER A 220 10.91 1.05 11.94
N SER A 221 11.23 1.86 10.93
CA SER A 221 11.62 1.45 9.57
C SER A 221 13.14 1.47 9.33
N VAL A 222 13.95 1.46 10.42
CA VAL A 222 15.41 1.34 10.34
C VAL A 222 15.77 -0.13 10.26
N PHE A 223 16.57 -0.50 9.26
CA PHE A 223 17.06 -1.84 8.99
C PHE A 223 18.53 -1.79 8.66
N GLY A 224 19.25 -2.89 8.83
CA GLY A 224 20.67 -2.97 8.61
C GLY A 224 21.21 -4.38 8.80
N PRO A 225 22.52 -4.55 9.03
CA PRO A 225 23.17 -5.86 9.17
C PRO A 225 22.52 -6.76 10.23
N ASP A 226 22.12 -6.17 11.37
CA ASP A 226 21.51 -6.91 12.48
C ASP A 226 19.99 -7.06 12.36
N ARG A 227 19.37 -6.38 11.40
CA ARG A 227 17.94 -6.43 11.12
C ARG A 227 17.72 -6.31 9.62
N PRO A 228 17.87 -7.40 8.86
CA PRO A 228 17.57 -7.38 7.41
C PRO A 228 16.09 -7.08 7.16
N TYR A 229 15.81 -6.41 6.06
CA TYR A 229 14.45 -6.12 5.64
C TYR A 229 13.85 -7.35 4.96
N HIS A 230 12.72 -7.80 5.47
CA HIS A 230 11.92 -8.85 4.86
C HIS A 230 10.46 -8.54 5.13
N THR A 231 9.64 -8.38 4.08
CA THR A 231 8.20 -8.14 4.21
C THR A 231 7.43 -8.83 3.09
N VAL A 232 6.17 -9.13 3.37
CA VAL A 232 5.27 -9.84 2.47
C VAL A 232 3.95 -9.09 2.31
N THR A 233 3.47 -8.99 1.08
CA THR A 233 2.11 -8.56 0.75
C THR A 233 1.50 -9.57 -0.20
N GLU A 234 0.27 -9.97 0.04
CA GLU A 234 -0.46 -10.88 -0.85
C GLU A 234 -1.86 -10.34 -1.11
N TYR A 235 -2.24 -10.32 -2.38
CA TYR A 235 -3.59 -10.05 -2.84
C TYR A 235 -4.18 -11.38 -3.33
N ARG A 236 -5.19 -11.88 -2.62
CA ARG A 236 -5.81 -13.18 -2.89
C ARG A 236 -7.22 -12.98 -3.40
N PHE A 237 -7.54 -13.61 -4.53
CA PHE A 237 -8.85 -13.54 -5.17
C PHE A 237 -9.66 -14.80 -4.86
N VAL A 238 -10.81 -14.65 -4.22
CA VAL A 238 -11.66 -15.73 -3.70
C VAL A 238 -13.11 -15.58 -4.18
#